data_5c51b184d1743b0bca785560a97ad2e8
#
_entry.id   5c51b184d1743b0bca785560a97ad2e8
#
_cell.length_a   1.000
_cell.length_b   1.000
_cell.length_c   1.000
_cell.angle_alpha   90.00
_cell.angle_beta   90.00
_cell.angle_gamma   90.00
#
_symmetry.space_group_name_H-M   'P 1'
#
loop_
_entity.id
_entity.type
_entity.pdbx_description
1 polymer ?
#
loop_
_entity_poly.entity_id
_entity_poly.type
_entity_poly.pdbx_seq_one_letter_code
_entity_poly.pdbx_strand_id
1 'polypeptide(L)'
;MSSLGNEKAKELLEAGAIGQLNYAEGFWSRNTPGGAWQYDMPADASEKTVDWKRFLKNNPDRPFDPNRFFRWRCYKDYSTGVAGDLFVHLFSSLHYITSSMGPNKIMAT
;
A
#
# COMPACT_ATOMS: atom_id res chain seq x y z
N MET A 1 -1.55 -12.01 3.88
CA MET A 1 -0.41 -12.33 4.75
C MET A 1 -0.02 -13.81 4.76
N SER A 2 -0.50 -14.56 3.82
CA SER A 2 -0.27 -16.01 3.68
C SER A 2 1.10 -16.31 3.04
N SER A 3 2.17 -15.74 3.57
CA SER A 3 3.53 -16.03 3.11
C SER A 3 4.16 -17.06 4.03
N LEU A 4 4.53 -18.22 3.49
CA LEU A 4 5.29 -19.24 4.22
C LEU A 4 6.55 -18.67 4.88
N GLY A 5 7.17 -17.67 4.25
CA GLY A 5 8.31 -16.95 4.82
C GLY A 5 7.96 -16.21 6.13
N ASN A 6 6.82 -15.53 6.16
CA ASN A 6 6.37 -14.82 7.36
C ASN A 6 6.00 -15.79 8.49
N GLU A 7 5.37 -16.92 8.14
CA GLU A 7 5.05 -17.98 9.12
C GLU A 7 6.31 -18.55 9.72
N LYS A 8 7.30 -18.88 8.89
CA LYS A 8 8.57 -19.42 9.36
C LYS A 8 9.38 -18.42 10.17
N ALA A 9 9.39 -17.15 9.77
CA ALA A 9 10.04 -16.09 10.53
C ALA A 9 9.41 -15.91 11.93
N LYS A 10 8.08 -15.95 12.01
CA LYS A 10 7.36 -15.90 13.27
C LYS A 10 7.71 -17.08 14.18
N GLU A 11 7.65 -18.30 13.65
CA GLU A 11 8.03 -19.52 14.38
C GLU A 11 9.44 -19.44 14.96
N LEU A 12 10.42 -19.00 14.15
CA LEU A 12 11.82 -18.87 14.59
C LEU A 12 11.99 -17.79 15.65
N LEU A 13 11.28 -16.67 15.52
CA LEU A 13 11.31 -15.61 16.52
C LEU A 13 10.72 -16.08 17.85
N GLU A 14 9.57 -16.75 17.83
CA GLU A 14 8.91 -17.31 19.01
C GLU A 14 9.75 -18.42 19.66
N ALA A 15 10.50 -19.19 18.87
CA ALA A 15 11.46 -20.18 19.36
C ALA A 15 12.75 -19.55 19.92
N GLY A 16 12.91 -18.25 19.90
CA GLY A 16 14.08 -17.55 20.41
C GLY A 16 15.33 -17.68 19.55
N ALA A 17 15.22 -18.02 18.26
CA ALA A 17 16.36 -18.26 17.37
C ALA A 17 17.34 -17.09 17.27
N ILE A 18 16.85 -15.86 17.44
CA ILE A 18 17.67 -14.64 17.44
C ILE A 18 17.76 -13.97 18.83
N GLY A 19 17.30 -14.65 19.87
CA GLY A 19 17.22 -14.08 21.21
C GLY A 19 16.16 -13.00 21.34
N GLN A 20 16.43 -11.97 22.15
CA GLN A 20 15.51 -10.86 22.35
C GLN A 20 15.52 -9.93 21.13
N LEU A 21 14.33 -9.67 20.55
CA LEU A 21 14.18 -8.71 19.48
C LEU A 21 14.35 -7.28 20.01
N ASN A 22 15.38 -6.58 19.54
CA ASN A 22 15.67 -5.19 19.90
C ASN A 22 15.37 -4.20 18.77
N TYR A 23 15.46 -4.67 17.54
CA TYR A 23 15.31 -3.82 16.34
C TYR A 23 14.74 -4.64 15.19
N ALA A 24 13.83 -4.05 14.46
CA ALA A 24 13.32 -4.58 13.20
C ALA A 24 13.27 -3.48 12.16
N GLU A 25 13.75 -3.77 10.99
CA GLU A 25 13.77 -2.82 9.87
C GLU A 25 13.09 -3.42 8.65
N GLY A 26 12.33 -2.59 7.96
CA GLY A 26 11.67 -3.00 6.74
C GLY A 26 11.80 -1.94 5.66
N PHE A 27 12.04 -2.39 4.44
CA PHE A 27 12.20 -1.53 3.28
C PHE A 27 11.13 -1.82 2.25
N TRP A 28 10.62 -0.79 1.65
CA TRP A 28 9.78 -0.91 0.48
C TRP A 28 10.31 0.03 -0.60
N SER A 29 11.28 -0.45 -1.33
CA SER A 29 11.88 0.29 -2.43
C SER A 29 11.05 0.11 -3.69
N ARG A 30 10.58 1.21 -4.26
CA ARG A 30 9.91 1.23 -5.54
C ARG A 30 10.48 2.35 -6.39
N ASN A 31 11.11 1.96 -7.48
CA ASN A 31 11.67 2.88 -8.45
C ASN A 31 11.25 2.47 -9.85
N THR A 32 10.47 3.31 -10.51
CA THR A 32 10.07 3.13 -11.90
C THR A 32 10.31 4.44 -12.66
N PRO A 33 10.75 4.40 -13.92
CA PRO A 33 11.07 5.62 -14.70
C PRO A 33 9.91 6.62 -14.79
N GLY A 34 8.68 6.14 -14.86
CA GLY A 34 7.47 6.96 -14.93
C GLY A 34 6.92 7.41 -13.58
N GLY A 35 7.52 6.97 -12.47
CA GLY A 35 6.97 7.16 -11.13
C GLY A 35 5.98 6.07 -10.70
N ALA A 36 5.61 6.08 -9.43
CA ALA A 36 4.69 5.10 -8.90
C ALA A 36 3.29 5.26 -9.52
N TRP A 37 2.67 4.11 -9.85
CA TRP A 37 1.29 4.02 -10.36
C TRP A 37 1.00 4.78 -11.66
N GLN A 38 2.01 5.08 -12.45
CA GLN A 38 1.89 5.68 -13.78
C GLN A 38 1.63 4.59 -14.83
N TYR A 39 0.55 3.83 -14.65
CA TYR A 39 0.16 2.78 -15.57
C TYR A 39 -0.29 3.32 -16.92
N ASP A 40 -0.11 2.52 -17.95
CA ASP A 40 -0.70 2.80 -19.26
C ASP A 40 -2.23 2.78 -19.17
N MET A 41 -2.85 3.60 -19.99
CA MET A 41 -4.31 3.70 -20.04
C MET A 41 -4.82 3.09 -21.35
N PRO A 42 -5.96 2.39 -21.32
CA PRO A 42 -6.61 1.92 -22.54
C PRO A 42 -6.92 3.07 -23.49
N ALA A 43 -6.67 2.88 -24.80
CA ALA A 43 -6.89 3.91 -25.80
C ALA A 43 -8.39 4.28 -25.98
N ASP A 44 -9.29 3.37 -25.61
CA ASP A 44 -10.74 3.52 -25.65
C ASP A 44 -11.34 4.04 -24.34
N ALA A 45 -10.51 4.47 -23.39
CA ALA A 45 -10.96 5.03 -22.13
C ALA A 45 -11.86 6.25 -22.32
N SER A 46 -13.10 6.13 -21.93
CA SER A 46 -14.14 7.16 -22.12
C SER A 46 -15.27 7.01 -21.11
N GLU A 47 -16.17 7.98 -21.05
CA GLU A 47 -17.40 7.87 -20.25
C GLU A 47 -18.32 6.72 -20.65
N LYS A 48 -18.15 6.16 -21.85
CA LYS A 48 -18.92 5.01 -22.33
C LYS A 48 -18.37 3.68 -21.83
N THR A 49 -17.07 3.62 -21.57
CA THR A 49 -16.36 2.41 -21.13
C THR A 49 -16.07 2.39 -19.64
N VAL A 50 -16.24 3.53 -18.95
CA VAL A 50 -15.98 3.68 -17.52
C VAL A 50 -17.24 4.24 -16.82
N ASP A 51 -17.71 3.55 -15.80
CA ASP A 51 -18.76 4.07 -14.92
C ASP A 51 -18.18 5.13 -13.98
N TRP A 52 -17.91 6.31 -14.55
CA TRP A 52 -17.28 7.41 -13.84
C TRP A 52 -18.09 7.92 -12.66
N LYS A 53 -19.41 7.99 -12.81
CA LYS A 53 -20.31 8.43 -11.74
C LYS A 53 -20.26 7.50 -10.53
N ARG A 54 -20.23 6.19 -10.76
CA ARG A 54 -20.09 5.20 -9.71
C ARG A 54 -18.72 5.26 -9.03
N PHE A 55 -17.66 5.53 -9.80
CA PHE A 55 -16.32 5.71 -9.24
C PHE A 55 -16.25 6.92 -8.33
N LEU A 56 -16.81 8.06 -8.73
CA LEU A 56 -16.84 9.25 -7.89
C LEU A 56 -17.61 9.04 -6.59
N LYS A 57 -18.72 8.32 -6.63
CA LYS A 57 -19.57 8.01 -5.47
C LYS A 57 -19.88 9.26 -4.62
N ASN A 58 -19.16 9.45 -3.51
CA ASN A 58 -19.32 10.54 -2.56
C ASN A 58 -18.31 11.69 -2.77
N ASN A 59 -17.44 11.56 -3.74
CA ASN A 59 -16.52 12.64 -4.09
C ASN A 59 -17.26 13.73 -4.88
N PRO A 60 -16.74 14.98 -4.88
CA PRO A 60 -17.32 16.05 -5.68
C PRO A 60 -17.49 15.67 -7.15
N ASP A 61 -18.62 16.01 -7.72
CA ASP A 61 -18.88 15.77 -9.14
C ASP A 61 -17.92 16.55 -10.02
N ARG A 62 -17.42 15.90 -11.06
CA ARG A 62 -16.46 16.48 -12.01
C ARG A 62 -16.50 15.76 -13.35
N PRO A 63 -16.09 16.42 -14.44
CA PRO A 63 -15.95 15.78 -15.74
C PRO A 63 -15.08 14.54 -15.70
N PHE A 64 -15.32 13.61 -16.61
CA PHE A 64 -14.51 12.40 -16.74
C PHE A 64 -13.04 12.74 -16.99
N ASP A 65 -12.19 12.11 -16.19
CA ASP A 65 -10.74 12.25 -16.29
C ASP A 65 -10.11 10.84 -16.23
N PRO A 66 -9.60 10.33 -17.36
CA PRO A 66 -8.99 9.01 -17.40
C PRO A 66 -7.76 8.90 -16.50
N ASN A 67 -6.99 9.97 -16.33
CA ASN A 67 -5.86 9.95 -15.40
C ASN A 67 -6.33 9.72 -13.96
N ARG A 68 -7.39 10.39 -13.54
CA ARG A 68 -7.94 10.19 -12.20
C ARG A 68 -8.51 8.79 -12.01
N PHE A 69 -9.09 8.19 -13.04
CA PHE A 69 -9.64 6.83 -12.93
C PHE A 69 -8.54 5.76 -12.91
N PHE A 70 -7.66 5.74 -13.91
CA PHE A 70 -6.66 4.68 -14.04
C PHE A 70 -5.44 4.88 -13.14
N ARG A 71 -5.16 6.11 -12.73
CA ARG A 71 -4.05 6.48 -11.85
C ARG A 71 -4.54 7.05 -10.52
N TRP A 72 -5.68 6.58 -10.03
CA TRP A 72 -6.35 7.11 -8.83
C TRP A 72 -5.45 7.16 -7.60
N ARG A 73 -4.48 6.26 -7.50
CA ARG A 73 -3.49 6.26 -6.39
C ARG A 73 -2.60 7.49 -6.36
N CYS A 74 -2.48 8.22 -7.48
CA CYS A 74 -1.72 9.45 -7.57
C CYS A 74 -2.48 10.69 -7.06
N TYR A 75 -3.77 10.52 -6.73
CA TYR A 75 -4.64 11.63 -6.32
C TYR A 75 -5.05 11.52 -4.85
N LYS A 76 -4.86 12.61 -4.12
CA LYS A 76 -5.21 12.70 -2.69
C LYS A 76 -6.70 12.45 -2.42
N ASP A 77 -7.57 12.76 -3.38
CA ASP A 77 -9.01 12.54 -3.27
C ASP A 77 -9.38 11.06 -3.12
N TYR A 78 -8.53 10.15 -3.59
CA TYR A 78 -8.83 8.72 -3.69
C TYR A 78 -7.84 7.83 -2.97
N SER A 79 -6.68 8.36 -2.55
CA SER A 79 -5.58 7.57 -2.00
C SER A 79 -4.88 8.29 -0.85
N THR A 80 -4.31 7.49 0.03
CA THR A 80 -3.43 7.95 1.10
C THR A 80 -1.96 7.96 0.71
N GLY A 81 -1.68 7.81 -0.60
CA GLY A 81 -0.33 7.81 -1.16
C GLY A 81 0.49 6.57 -0.81
N VAL A 82 1.79 6.67 -0.97
CA VAL A 82 2.76 5.57 -0.73
C VAL A 82 2.66 5.06 0.71
N ALA A 83 2.51 5.94 1.67
CA ALA A 83 2.43 5.58 3.08
C ALA A 83 1.23 4.65 3.38
N GLY A 84 0.06 4.99 2.88
CA GLY A 84 -1.13 4.18 3.13
C GLY A 84 -1.24 2.94 2.23
N ASP A 85 -0.79 3.02 0.98
CA ASP A 85 -0.95 1.93 0.01
C ASP A 85 0.15 0.85 0.12
N LEU A 86 1.38 1.24 0.42
CA LEU A 86 2.52 0.31 0.49
C LEU A 86 2.91 -0.07 1.91
N PHE A 87 2.93 0.86 2.85
CA PHE A 87 3.36 0.55 4.21
C PHE A 87 2.41 -0.37 4.94
N VAL A 88 1.14 -0.43 4.56
CA VAL A 88 0.22 -1.43 5.09
C VAL A 88 0.73 -2.86 4.90
N HIS A 89 1.35 -3.16 3.76
CA HIS A 89 1.92 -4.48 3.50
C HIS A 89 3.15 -4.73 4.37
N LEU A 90 4.04 -3.75 4.48
CA LEU A 90 5.25 -3.82 5.29
C LEU A 90 4.92 -3.99 6.77
N PHE A 91 4.12 -3.09 7.32
CA PHE A 91 3.75 -3.13 8.73
C PHE A 91 2.92 -4.36 9.08
N SER A 92 2.03 -4.81 8.20
CA SER A 92 1.28 -6.04 8.44
C SER A 92 2.19 -7.26 8.57
N SER A 93 3.25 -7.35 7.78
CA SER A 93 4.24 -8.43 7.89
C SER A 93 5.04 -8.32 9.19
N LEU A 94 5.53 -7.14 9.53
CA LEU A 94 6.27 -6.91 10.77
C LEU A 94 5.41 -7.23 12.00
N HIS A 95 4.19 -6.70 12.06
CA HIS A 95 3.27 -6.98 13.18
C HIS A 95 2.93 -8.46 13.30
N TYR A 96 2.74 -9.16 12.18
CA TYR A 96 2.48 -10.59 12.20
C TYR A 96 3.66 -11.39 12.75
N ILE A 97 4.89 -11.10 12.27
CA ILE A 97 6.11 -11.81 12.69
C ILE A 97 6.41 -11.54 14.17
N THR A 98 6.28 -10.30 14.59
CA THR A 98 6.64 -9.87 15.96
C THR A 98 5.52 -10.05 16.98
N SER A 99 4.32 -10.46 16.54
CA SER A 99 3.10 -10.49 17.37
C SER A 99 2.78 -9.14 18.03
N SER A 100 3.23 -8.05 17.41
CA SER A 100 3.00 -6.69 17.89
C SER A 100 1.61 -6.20 17.52
N MET A 101 0.95 -5.46 18.40
CA MET A 101 -0.36 -4.84 18.14
C MET A 101 -0.26 -3.41 17.57
N GLY A 102 0.94 -2.87 17.46
CA GLY A 102 1.21 -1.54 16.93
C GLY A 102 2.29 -0.80 17.71
N PRO A 103 2.73 0.36 17.21
CA PRO A 103 3.74 1.17 17.87
C PRO A 103 3.16 1.96 19.05
N ASN A 104 3.95 2.14 20.10
CA ASN A 104 3.64 3.05 21.21
C ASN A 104 4.04 4.48 20.90
N LYS A 105 5.01 4.68 20.02
CA LYS A 105 5.50 5.99 19.58
C LYS A 105 5.80 5.94 18.09
N ILE A 106 5.47 7.01 17.38
CA ILE A 106 5.77 7.18 15.95
C ILE A 106 6.57 8.47 15.81
N MET A 107 7.65 8.40 15.05
CA MET A 107 8.44 9.55 14.66
C MET A 107 8.65 9.47 13.13
N ALA A 108 8.34 10.57 12.43
CA ALA A 108 8.57 10.69 10.99
C ALA A 108 9.50 11.88 10.76
N THR A 109 10.49 11.72 9.89
CA THR A 109 11.45 12.76 9.47
C THR A 109 11.38 12.96 7.97
#